data_97d5a9fc2131e7483062baee8adb558d
#
_entry.id   97d5a9fc2131e7483062baee8adb558d
#
_cell.length_a   1.000
_cell.length_b   1.000
_cell.length_c   1.000
_cell.angle_alpha   90.00
_cell.angle_beta   90.00
_cell.angle_gamma   90.00
#
_symmetry.space_group_name_H-M   'P 1'
#
loop_
_entity.id
_entity.type
_entity.pdbx_description
1 polymer ?
#
loop_
_entity_poly.entity_id
_entity_poly.type
_entity_poly.pdbx_seq_one_letter_code
_entity_poly.pdbx_strand_id
1 'polypeptide(L)'
;VLRADIDALPIREQADVAWRSLNDGVMHACGHDVHTAVLMGVLQELNRSRDFEGTLLGLFQPGEECNPGGASLVLAEEPFADYDVRAVVGEHVEPSLEVGTFGFRAGKYMASSDELRFTVHGTGGHAALRNQLHDPVAAAAELVGGLLALNLPERVLSIGRIEADGATNVVPDDVRLEGTLRTFDEALRCASYDAIRDIAASA
;
A
#
# COMPACT_ATOMS: atom_id res chain seq x y z
N VAL A 1 -1.82 -23.45 -1.19
CA VAL A 1 -0.72 -22.62 -0.68
C VAL A 1 -1.17 -21.97 0.61
N LEU A 2 -0.34 -22.01 1.65
CA LEU A 2 -0.46 -21.18 2.85
C LEU A 2 0.58 -20.07 2.79
N ARG A 3 0.20 -18.82 3.02
CA ARG A 3 1.05 -17.63 2.87
C ARG A 3 1.15 -16.86 4.17
N ALA A 4 2.36 -16.45 4.50
CA ALA A 4 2.63 -15.39 5.47
C ALA A 4 3.61 -14.39 4.85
N ASP A 5 3.41 -13.11 5.10
CA ASP A 5 4.43 -12.08 4.90
C ASP A 5 5.48 -12.15 6.02
N ILE A 6 6.70 -11.68 5.71
CA ILE A 6 7.82 -11.82 6.64
C ILE A 6 8.63 -10.54 6.85
N ASP A 7 8.26 -9.46 6.17
CA ASP A 7 9.02 -8.22 6.23
C ASP A 7 8.66 -7.35 7.44
N ALA A 8 9.60 -6.52 7.84
CA ALA A 8 9.47 -5.56 8.91
C ALA A 8 9.42 -4.14 8.35
N LEU A 9 8.95 -3.20 9.15
CA LEU A 9 8.82 -1.79 8.82
C LEU A 9 10.01 -0.97 9.37
N PRO A 10 10.43 0.09 8.68
CA PRO A 10 11.48 1.01 9.14
C PRO A 10 10.95 1.95 10.24
N ILE A 11 10.49 1.35 11.34
CA ILE A 11 9.90 2.02 12.50
C ILE A 11 10.69 1.62 13.73
N ARG A 12 11.05 2.61 14.56
CA ARG A 12 11.71 2.33 15.83
C ARG A 12 10.72 1.81 16.85
N GLU A 13 10.96 0.60 17.34
CA GLU A 13 10.13 0.01 18.37
C GLU A 13 10.30 0.75 19.71
N GLN A 14 9.16 1.14 20.29
CA GLN A 14 9.10 1.83 21.58
C GLN A 14 8.61 0.93 22.71
N ALA A 15 8.18 -0.30 22.38
CA ALA A 15 7.71 -1.24 23.39
C ALA A 15 8.86 -1.72 24.29
N ASP A 16 8.65 -1.70 25.60
CA ASP A 16 9.59 -2.26 26.58
C ASP A 16 9.19 -3.71 26.92
N VAL A 17 9.50 -4.61 25.98
CA VAL A 17 9.19 -6.04 26.08
C VAL A 17 10.44 -6.88 25.80
N ALA A 18 10.49 -8.08 26.38
CA ALA A 18 11.67 -8.95 26.30
C ALA A 18 11.96 -9.43 24.85
N TRP A 19 10.96 -9.41 23.98
CA TRP A 19 11.03 -9.86 22.58
C TRP A 19 11.03 -8.72 21.58
N ARG A 20 11.31 -7.50 22.01
CA ARG A 20 11.41 -6.36 21.10
C ARG A 20 12.51 -6.57 20.06
N SER A 21 12.41 -5.84 18.96
CA SER A 21 13.42 -5.87 17.90
C SER A 21 14.84 -5.60 18.44
N LEU A 22 15.79 -6.39 18.00
CA LEU A 22 17.23 -6.16 18.26
C LEU A 22 17.87 -5.25 17.20
N ASN A 23 17.13 -4.92 16.14
CA ASN A 23 17.58 -4.04 15.06
C ASN A 23 17.00 -2.64 15.31
N ASP A 24 17.84 -1.68 15.68
CA ASP A 24 17.36 -0.29 15.91
C ASP A 24 16.77 0.30 14.62
N GLY A 25 15.63 0.95 14.74
CA GLY A 25 14.90 1.55 13.63
C GLY A 25 14.07 0.59 12.78
N VAL A 26 13.97 -0.69 13.14
CA VAL A 26 13.18 -1.69 12.42
C VAL A 26 12.34 -2.50 13.40
N MET A 27 11.04 -2.67 13.12
CA MET A 27 10.16 -3.52 13.93
C MET A 27 9.05 -4.15 13.09
N HIS A 28 8.46 -5.22 13.59
CA HIS A 28 7.23 -5.81 13.06
C HIS A 28 5.99 -5.06 13.54
N ALA A 29 5.82 -3.81 13.07
CA ALA A 29 4.67 -2.98 13.48
C ALA A 29 3.34 -3.45 12.88
N CYS A 30 3.37 -4.28 11.82
CA CYS A 30 2.19 -4.87 11.19
C CYS A 30 1.93 -6.33 11.60
N GLY A 31 2.77 -6.91 12.47
CA GLY A 31 2.55 -8.27 13.02
C GLY A 31 2.97 -9.42 12.11
N HIS A 32 3.82 -9.19 11.10
CA HIS A 32 4.29 -10.22 10.18
C HIS A 32 5.15 -11.32 10.86
N ASP A 33 5.73 -11.02 12.01
CA ASP A 33 6.39 -12.01 12.88
C ASP A 33 5.38 -13.03 13.44
N VAL A 34 4.18 -12.60 13.80
CA VAL A 34 3.10 -13.48 14.24
C VAL A 34 2.61 -14.33 13.06
N HIS A 35 2.39 -13.73 11.88
CA HIS A 35 2.01 -14.47 10.66
C HIS A 35 3.02 -15.55 10.31
N THR A 36 4.31 -15.21 10.36
CA THR A 36 5.41 -16.15 10.15
C THR A 36 5.37 -17.32 11.14
N ALA A 37 5.21 -17.02 12.43
CA ALA A 37 5.16 -18.02 13.48
C ALA A 37 3.93 -18.94 13.34
N VAL A 38 2.76 -18.38 13.02
CA VAL A 38 1.54 -19.13 12.77
C VAL A 38 1.71 -20.07 11.58
N LEU A 39 2.22 -19.58 10.44
CA LEU A 39 2.47 -20.41 9.27
C LEU A 39 3.44 -21.55 9.59
N MET A 40 4.53 -21.29 10.30
CA MET A 40 5.47 -22.34 10.72
C MET A 40 4.80 -23.41 11.58
N GLY A 41 3.99 -22.98 12.57
CA GLY A 41 3.26 -23.89 13.45
C GLY A 41 2.27 -24.77 12.70
N VAL A 42 1.50 -24.16 11.80
CA VAL A 42 0.52 -24.88 10.95
C VAL A 42 1.22 -25.88 10.03
N LEU A 43 2.32 -25.51 9.38
CA LEU A 43 3.08 -26.42 8.53
C LEU A 43 3.66 -27.60 9.32
N GLN A 44 4.17 -27.36 10.54
CA GLN A 44 4.65 -28.43 11.41
C GLN A 44 3.54 -29.40 11.80
N GLU A 45 2.38 -28.89 12.20
CA GLU A 45 1.25 -29.72 12.60
C GLU A 45 0.68 -30.53 11.42
N LEU A 46 0.52 -29.89 10.26
CA LEU A 46 0.04 -30.59 9.06
C LEU A 46 1.08 -31.60 8.55
N ASN A 47 2.37 -31.33 8.66
CA ASN A 47 3.40 -32.33 8.33
C ASN A 47 3.42 -33.51 9.31
N ARG A 48 3.04 -33.30 10.57
CA ARG A 48 2.94 -34.35 11.60
C ARG A 48 1.71 -35.22 11.39
N SER A 49 0.55 -34.63 11.16
CA SER A 49 -0.72 -35.36 10.99
C SER A 49 -0.83 -36.00 9.61
N ARG A 50 -0.46 -35.28 8.55
CA ARG A 50 -0.62 -35.66 7.14
C ARG A 50 -2.02 -36.14 6.77
N ASP A 51 -3.02 -35.65 7.48
CA ASP A 51 -4.43 -35.97 7.27
C ASP A 51 -5.05 -35.05 6.22
N PHE A 52 -4.48 -35.06 5.02
CA PHE A 52 -4.98 -34.35 3.85
C PHE A 52 -4.48 -35.00 2.55
N GLU A 53 -5.22 -34.79 1.46
CA GLU A 53 -4.81 -35.20 0.12
C GLU A 53 -4.16 -34.05 -0.65
N GLY A 54 -3.16 -34.37 -1.46
CA GLY A 54 -2.48 -33.41 -2.32
C GLY A 54 -1.20 -32.84 -1.72
N THR A 55 -0.81 -31.66 -2.20
CA THR A 55 0.41 -30.95 -1.81
C THR A 55 0.08 -29.65 -1.08
N LEU A 56 0.75 -29.44 0.04
CA LEU A 56 0.68 -28.19 0.78
C LEU A 56 1.99 -27.42 0.59
N LEU A 57 1.90 -26.20 0.09
CA LEU A 57 3.02 -25.28 -0.08
C LEU A 57 2.94 -24.17 0.95
N GLY A 58 4.03 -23.94 1.67
CA GLY A 58 4.20 -22.77 2.55
C GLY A 58 4.96 -21.67 1.83
N LEU A 59 4.35 -20.50 1.70
CA LEU A 59 4.97 -19.32 1.11
C LEU A 59 5.28 -18.29 2.20
N PHE A 60 6.57 -18.06 2.44
CA PHE A 60 7.08 -16.97 3.27
C PHE A 60 7.43 -15.81 2.35
N GLN A 61 6.52 -14.86 2.20
CA GLN A 61 6.58 -13.78 1.23
C GLN A 61 7.34 -12.58 1.78
N PRO A 62 8.44 -12.13 1.15
CA PRO A 62 9.10 -10.87 1.49
C PRO A 62 8.34 -9.67 0.90
N GLY A 63 8.63 -8.47 1.43
CA GLY A 63 8.29 -7.20 0.77
C GLY A 63 6.79 -6.96 0.56
N GLU A 64 5.95 -7.22 1.57
CA GLU A 64 4.52 -6.87 1.52
C GLU A 64 4.34 -5.35 1.60
N GLU A 65 5.17 -4.69 2.45
CA GLU A 65 5.10 -3.27 2.78
C GLU A 65 5.84 -2.36 1.78
N CYS A 66 6.26 -2.88 0.65
CA CYS A 66 6.99 -2.10 -0.36
C CYS A 66 6.33 -2.15 -1.74
N ASN A 67 6.73 -1.22 -2.59
CA ASN A 67 6.26 -1.13 -3.98
C ASN A 67 7.49 -1.12 -4.94
N PRO A 68 7.56 -2.05 -5.92
CA PRO A 68 6.62 -3.13 -6.18
C PRO A 68 6.60 -4.17 -5.06
N GLY A 69 5.40 -4.70 -4.75
CA GLY A 69 5.21 -5.68 -3.68
C GLY A 69 5.90 -7.01 -3.97
N GLY A 70 6.44 -7.64 -2.91
CA GLY A 70 7.16 -8.91 -3.02
C GLY A 70 6.33 -10.04 -3.61
N ALA A 71 5.00 -10.00 -3.47
CA ALA A 71 4.13 -10.99 -4.12
C ALA A 71 4.27 -10.98 -5.65
N SER A 72 4.39 -9.80 -6.28
CA SER A 72 4.59 -9.71 -7.73
C SER A 72 5.95 -10.25 -8.16
N LEU A 73 7.00 -10.04 -7.35
CA LEU A 73 8.33 -10.58 -7.59
C LEU A 73 8.35 -12.11 -7.45
N VAL A 74 7.72 -12.64 -6.41
CA VAL A 74 7.56 -14.09 -6.22
C VAL A 74 6.82 -14.72 -7.40
N LEU A 75 5.72 -14.12 -7.85
CA LEU A 75 4.95 -14.64 -8.98
C LEU A 75 5.72 -14.60 -10.31
N ALA A 76 6.59 -13.62 -10.49
CA ALA A 76 7.45 -13.52 -11.67
C ALA A 76 8.49 -14.65 -11.77
N GLU A 77 8.84 -15.30 -10.65
CA GLU A 77 9.69 -16.49 -10.59
C GLU A 77 8.94 -17.81 -10.86
N GLU A 78 7.63 -17.74 -11.09
CA GLU A 78 6.75 -18.87 -11.39
C GLU A 78 6.84 -20.06 -10.42
N PRO A 79 6.89 -19.84 -9.07
CA PRO A 79 7.15 -20.92 -8.10
C PRO A 79 6.04 -21.96 -8.04
N PHE A 80 4.91 -21.71 -8.67
CA PHE A 80 3.75 -22.58 -8.68
C PHE A 80 3.50 -23.26 -10.05
N ALA A 81 4.41 -23.13 -11.04
CA ALA A 81 4.22 -23.62 -12.41
C ALA A 81 3.95 -25.14 -12.47
N ASP A 82 4.56 -25.90 -11.56
CA ASP A 82 4.42 -27.36 -11.49
C ASP A 82 3.21 -27.83 -10.66
N TYR A 83 2.39 -26.91 -10.15
CA TYR A 83 1.29 -27.22 -9.23
C TYR A 83 -0.06 -26.71 -9.76
N ASP A 84 -1.10 -27.52 -9.62
CA ASP A 84 -2.48 -27.09 -9.81
C ASP A 84 -2.99 -26.43 -8.50
N VAL A 85 -2.67 -25.14 -8.33
CA VAL A 85 -3.01 -24.37 -7.12
C VAL A 85 -4.50 -24.20 -7.00
N ARG A 86 -5.12 -24.86 -6.03
CA ARG A 86 -6.57 -24.80 -5.76
C ARG A 86 -6.98 -23.61 -4.93
N ALA A 87 -6.14 -23.21 -3.99
CA ALA A 87 -6.39 -22.08 -3.10
C ALA A 87 -5.09 -21.52 -2.55
N VAL A 88 -5.13 -20.23 -2.26
CA VAL A 88 -4.12 -19.53 -1.46
C VAL A 88 -4.82 -19.00 -0.21
N VAL A 89 -4.28 -19.32 0.95
CA VAL A 89 -4.81 -18.86 2.24
C VAL A 89 -3.72 -18.05 2.93
N GLY A 90 -4.04 -16.83 3.31
CA GLY A 90 -3.25 -15.97 4.17
C GLY A 90 -4.13 -15.44 5.29
N GLU A 91 -3.53 -15.14 6.41
CA GLU A 91 -4.19 -14.51 7.54
C GLU A 91 -3.48 -13.20 7.89
N HIS A 92 -4.15 -12.35 8.63
CA HIS A 92 -3.57 -11.14 9.20
C HIS A 92 -4.04 -10.97 10.64
N VAL A 93 -3.13 -10.59 11.53
CA VAL A 93 -3.51 -10.27 12.92
C VAL A 93 -4.42 -9.05 12.95
N GLU A 94 -5.47 -9.11 13.75
CA GLU A 94 -6.46 -8.04 13.87
C GLU A 94 -6.61 -7.67 15.36
N PRO A 95 -5.96 -6.58 15.82
CA PRO A 95 -5.96 -6.21 17.23
C PRO A 95 -7.33 -5.86 17.82
N SER A 96 -8.32 -5.60 16.97
CA SER A 96 -9.70 -5.33 17.42
C SER A 96 -10.49 -6.58 17.79
N LEU A 97 -9.99 -7.77 17.43
CA LEU A 97 -10.61 -9.04 17.77
C LEU A 97 -10.06 -9.62 19.07
N GLU A 98 -10.93 -10.28 19.84
CA GLU A 98 -10.50 -11.02 21.03
C GLU A 98 -9.58 -12.18 20.66
N VAL A 99 -8.57 -12.45 21.50
CA VAL A 99 -7.64 -13.57 21.32
C VAL A 99 -8.42 -14.89 21.19
N GLY A 100 -8.06 -15.68 20.17
CA GLY A 100 -8.72 -16.97 19.87
C GLY A 100 -9.94 -16.85 18.98
N THR A 101 -10.25 -15.66 18.47
CA THR A 101 -11.30 -15.46 17.47
C THR A 101 -10.73 -15.30 16.08
N PHE A 102 -11.52 -15.68 15.05
CA PHE A 102 -11.19 -15.50 13.65
C PHE A 102 -12.31 -14.73 12.96
N GLY A 103 -11.91 -13.69 12.21
CA GLY A 103 -12.82 -12.93 11.35
C GLY A 103 -12.62 -13.30 9.89
N PHE A 104 -13.69 -13.57 9.16
CA PHE A 104 -13.66 -13.77 7.71
C PHE A 104 -14.98 -13.36 7.08
N ARG A 105 -14.94 -13.07 5.80
CA ARG A 105 -16.15 -12.78 5.01
C ARG A 105 -15.99 -13.29 3.59
N ALA A 106 -17.12 -13.67 2.99
CA ALA A 106 -17.16 -14.02 1.58
C ALA A 106 -17.06 -12.78 0.70
N GLY A 107 -16.45 -12.93 -0.47
CA GLY A 107 -16.31 -11.88 -1.46
C GLY A 107 -15.11 -10.95 -1.22
N LYS A 108 -15.21 -9.71 -1.68
CA LYS A 108 -14.15 -8.71 -1.60
C LYS A 108 -13.91 -8.31 -0.12
N TYR A 109 -12.71 -8.59 0.38
CA TYR A 109 -12.33 -8.35 1.78
C TYR A 109 -11.56 -7.04 1.94
N MET A 110 -10.51 -6.83 1.16
CA MET A 110 -9.65 -5.64 1.16
C MET A 110 -9.81 -4.88 -0.15
N ALA A 111 -9.80 -3.55 -0.07
CA ALA A 111 -9.73 -2.69 -1.25
C ALA A 111 -8.33 -2.75 -1.88
N SER A 112 -8.23 -2.47 -3.18
CA SER A 112 -6.95 -2.13 -3.78
C SER A 112 -6.36 -0.87 -3.13
N SER A 113 -5.04 -0.72 -3.20
CA SER A 113 -4.36 0.49 -2.76
C SER A 113 -3.32 0.87 -3.81
N ASP A 114 -3.54 2.00 -4.45
CA ASP A 114 -2.60 2.57 -5.41
C ASP A 114 -1.99 3.83 -4.84
N GLU A 115 -0.68 3.97 -4.95
CA GLU A 115 0.02 5.21 -4.62
C GLU A 115 -0.02 6.17 -5.81
N LEU A 116 -0.37 7.40 -5.53
CA LEU A 116 -0.41 8.48 -6.50
C LEU A 116 0.69 9.49 -6.17
N ARG A 117 1.52 9.81 -7.16
CA ARG A 117 2.55 10.83 -7.03
C ARG A 117 2.46 11.78 -8.21
N PHE A 118 2.42 13.08 -7.91
CA PHE A 118 2.37 14.13 -8.92
C PHE A 118 3.49 15.12 -8.63
N THR A 119 4.06 15.66 -9.70
CA THR A 119 4.90 16.86 -9.65
C THR A 119 4.30 17.87 -10.60
N VAL A 120 3.88 19.00 -10.07
CA VAL A 120 3.37 20.14 -10.85
C VAL A 120 4.52 21.10 -11.06
N HIS A 121 4.94 21.24 -12.30
CA HIS A 121 6.04 22.14 -12.70
C HIS A 121 5.50 23.51 -13.08
N GLY A 122 6.18 24.55 -12.67
CA GLY A 122 5.85 25.93 -13.01
C GLY A 122 7.06 26.78 -13.32
N THR A 123 6.90 28.06 -13.17
CA THR A 123 7.98 29.03 -13.18
C THR A 123 7.81 29.94 -11.97
N GLY A 124 8.64 29.71 -10.97
CA GLY A 124 8.60 30.44 -9.71
C GLY A 124 9.29 31.79 -9.77
N GLY A 125 9.28 32.49 -8.63
CA GLY A 125 9.95 33.77 -8.50
C GLY A 125 9.25 34.73 -7.54
N HIS A 126 9.62 36.01 -7.60
CA HIS A 126 9.06 37.03 -6.72
C HIS A 126 7.55 37.25 -7.03
N ALA A 127 6.66 37.07 -6.05
CA ALA A 127 5.22 37.12 -6.23
C ALA A 127 4.66 38.42 -6.84
N ALA A 128 5.39 39.54 -6.72
CA ALA A 128 5.02 40.80 -7.36
C ALA A 128 5.18 40.78 -8.89
N LEU A 129 5.93 39.82 -9.45
CA LEU A 129 6.17 39.67 -10.89
C LEU A 129 5.24 38.69 -11.55
N ARG A 130 3.98 38.67 -11.14
CA ARG A 130 2.96 37.67 -11.52
C ARG A 130 2.91 37.37 -13.02
N ASN A 131 3.09 38.35 -13.89
CA ASN A 131 3.03 38.17 -15.35
C ASN A 131 4.23 37.39 -15.95
N GLN A 132 5.25 37.08 -15.12
CA GLN A 132 6.42 36.32 -15.50
C GLN A 132 6.43 34.92 -14.88
N LEU A 133 5.42 34.59 -14.08
CA LEU A 133 5.31 33.35 -13.34
C LEU A 133 4.28 32.43 -13.99
N HIS A 134 4.53 31.11 -13.90
CA HIS A 134 3.55 30.06 -14.05
C HIS A 134 3.43 29.39 -12.68
N ASP A 135 2.39 29.76 -11.94
CA ASP A 135 2.23 29.40 -10.52
C ASP A 135 1.84 27.91 -10.33
N PRO A 136 2.77 27.04 -9.92
CA PRO A 136 2.46 25.63 -9.74
C PRO A 136 1.62 25.39 -8.47
N VAL A 137 1.53 26.32 -7.53
CA VAL A 137 0.68 26.19 -6.34
C VAL A 137 -0.77 26.34 -6.72
N ALA A 138 -1.08 27.30 -7.62
CA ALA A 138 -2.44 27.47 -8.14
C ALA A 138 -2.90 26.23 -8.92
N ALA A 139 -2.07 25.74 -9.85
CA ALA A 139 -2.32 24.53 -10.62
C ALA A 139 -2.45 23.28 -9.72
N ALA A 140 -1.61 23.13 -8.70
CA ALA A 140 -1.72 22.05 -7.74
C ALA A 140 -3.03 22.09 -6.93
N ALA A 141 -3.51 23.29 -6.59
CA ALA A 141 -4.78 23.44 -5.88
C ALA A 141 -5.97 23.02 -6.77
N GLU A 142 -5.96 23.37 -8.07
CA GLU A 142 -6.96 22.91 -9.04
C GLU A 142 -6.91 21.40 -9.23
N LEU A 143 -5.70 20.82 -9.39
CA LEU A 143 -5.49 19.38 -9.49
C LEU A 143 -6.06 18.65 -8.28
N VAL A 144 -5.74 19.10 -7.06
CA VAL A 144 -6.28 18.49 -5.83
C VAL A 144 -7.79 18.56 -5.79
N GLY A 145 -8.39 19.70 -6.13
CA GLY A 145 -9.84 19.85 -6.20
C GLY A 145 -10.49 18.89 -7.18
N GLY A 146 -9.92 18.76 -8.39
CA GLY A 146 -10.40 17.84 -9.42
C GLY A 146 -10.27 16.37 -8.98
N LEU A 147 -9.12 15.99 -8.40
CA LEU A 147 -8.89 14.63 -7.90
C LEU A 147 -9.86 14.25 -6.80
N LEU A 148 -10.06 15.10 -5.81
CA LEU A 148 -10.99 14.83 -4.70
C LEU A 148 -12.46 14.79 -5.15
N ALA A 149 -12.82 15.46 -6.23
CA ALA A 149 -14.16 15.38 -6.84
C ALA A 149 -14.44 13.99 -7.46
N LEU A 150 -13.41 13.17 -7.70
CA LEU A 150 -13.58 11.79 -8.16
C LEU A 150 -14.12 10.84 -7.08
N ASN A 151 -14.16 11.22 -5.80
CA ASN A 151 -14.62 10.35 -4.73
C ASN A 151 -16.07 9.88 -4.92
N LEU A 152 -16.30 8.60 -4.66
CA LEU A 152 -17.58 7.90 -4.69
C LEU A 152 -17.65 6.94 -3.49
N PRO A 153 -18.81 6.40 -3.12
CA PRO A 153 -18.89 5.38 -2.07
C PRO A 153 -17.98 4.17 -2.32
N GLU A 154 -17.75 3.80 -3.59
CA GLU A 154 -16.96 2.65 -4.01
C GLU A 154 -15.51 3.01 -4.37
N ARG A 155 -15.16 4.30 -4.35
CA ARG A 155 -13.83 4.81 -4.69
C ARG A 155 -13.41 5.89 -3.70
N VAL A 156 -12.30 5.67 -3.03
CA VAL A 156 -11.68 6.63 -2.13
C VAL A 156 -10.36 7.10 -2.71
N LEU A 157 -10.27 8.39 -3.02
CA LEU A 157 -9.05 9.07 -3.39
C LEU A 157 -8.72 10.09 -2.31
N SER A 158 -7.49 10.09 -1.84
CA SER A 158 -7.00 11.04 -0.85
C SER A 158 -5.65 11.59 -1.25
N ILE A 159 -5.40 12.86 -0.93
CA ILE A 159 -4.08 13.48 -0.99
C ILE A 159 -3.60 13.66 0.46
N GLY A 160 -2.55 12.94 0.81
CA GLY A 160 -2.01 12.92 2.18
C GLY A 160 -0.82 13.86 2.38
N ARG A 161 -0.18 14.30 1.28
CA ARG A 161 1.02 15.15 1.33
C ARG A 161 1.00 16.17 0.21
N ILE A 162 1.34 17.40 0.56
CA ILE A 162 1.56 18.52 -0.37
C ILE A 162 2.85 19.21 0.07
N GLU A 163 3.81 19.31 -0.84
CA GLU A 163 5.07 20.01 -0.60
C GLU A 163 5.31 21.09 -1.66
N ALA A 164 5.62 22.30 -1.19
CA ALA A 164 5.97 23.44 -2.00
C ALA A 164 7.08 24.23 -1.29
N ASP A 165 8.25 24.32 -1.89
CA ASP A 165 9.41 25.01 -1.31
C ASP A 165 9.43 26.49 -1.75
N GLY A 166 8.48 27.25 -1.24
CA GLY A 166 8.30 28.68 -1.48
C GLY A 166 8.48 29.52 -0.21
N ALA A 167 8.21 30.80 -0.33
CA ALA A 167 8.16 31.71 0.81
C ALA A 167 6.94 32.63 0.66
N THR A 168 6.65 33.43 1.68
CA THR A 168 5.47 34.33 1.68
C THR A 168 5.38 35.23 0.42
N ASN A 169 6.51 35.59 -0.17
CA ASN A 169 6.62 36.44 -1.35
C ASN A 169 7.40 35.77 -2.49
N VAL A 170 7.59 34.44 -2.44
CA VAL A 170 8.28 33.67 -3.47
C VAL A 170 7.45 32.48 -3.87
N VAL A 171 7.02 32.41 -5.12
CA VAL A 171 6.35 31.26 -5.73
C VAL A 171 7.42 30.20 -6.05
N PRO A 172 7.22 28.93 -5.68
CA PRO A 172 8.16 27.85 -6.00
C PRO A 172 8.13 27.48 -7.49
N ASP A 173 9.13 26.71 -7.95
CA ASP A 173 9.15 26.14 -9.31
C ASP A 173 8.32 24.85 -9.40
N ASP A 174 8.22 24.11 -8.29
CA ASP A 174 7.55 22.81 -8.26
C ASP A 174 6.63 22.68 -7.04
N VAL A 175 5.55 21.91 -7.21
CA VAL A 175 4.73 21.38 -6.11
C VAL A 175 4.65 19.86 -6.25
N ARG A 176 4.89 19.13 -5.16
CA ARG A 176 4.77 17.68 -5.09
C ARG A 176 3.54 17.29 -4.30
N LEU A 177 2.80 16.32 -4.83
CA LEU A 177 1.61 15.78 -4.20
C LEU A 177 1.75 14.26 -4.09
N GLU A 178 1.37 13.70 -2.94
CA GLU A 178 1.28 12.25 -2.74
C GLU A 178 -0.10 11.89 -2.17
N GLY A 179 -0.63 10.79 -2.67
CA GLY A 179 -1.95 10.34 -2.29
C GLY A 179 -2.17 8.87 -2.53
N THR A 180 -3.39 8.41 -2.31
CA THR A 180 -3.80 7.03 -2.56
C THR A 180 -5.14 6.98 -3.29
N LEU A 181 -5.30 5.94 -4.13
CA LEU A 181 -6.58 5.53 -4.70
C LEU A 181 -6.94 4.15 -4.16
N ARG A 182 -8.15 4.00 -3.64
CA ARG A 182 -8.66 2.73 -3.12
C ARG A 182 -10.03 2.41 -3.70
N THR A 183 -10.22 1.17 -4.14
CA THR A 183 -11.51 0.65 -4.62
C THR A 183 -11.58 -0.87 -4.49
N PHE A 184 -12.80 -1.41 -4.48
CA PHE A 184 -13.09 -2.84 -4.55
C PHE A 184 -13.37 -3.34 -5.97
N ASP A 185 -13.32 -2.48 -6.96
CA ASP A 185 -13.69 -2.80 -8.35
C ASP A 185 -12.57 -2.46 -9.32
N GLU A 186 -12.08 -3.47 -10.05
CA GLU A 186 -10.96 -3.32 -10.97
C GLU A 186 -11.32 -2.47 -12.20
N ALA A 187 -12.56 -2.56 -12.69
CA ALA A 187 -12.98 -1.73 -13.82
C ALA A 187 -13.06 -0.25 -13.39
N LEU A 188 -13.58 0.02 -12.20
CA LEU A 188 -13.59 1.37 -11.61
C LEU A 188 -12.16 1.87 -11.34
N ARG A 189 -11.25 0.99 -10.91
CA ARG A 189 -9.83 1.31 -10.71
C ARG A 189 -9.18 1.76 -12.02
N CYS A 190 -9.32 0.99 -13.09
CA CYS A 190 -8.81 1.34 -14.42
C CYS A 190 -9.40 2.65 -14.94
N ALA A 191 -10.72 2.81 -14.87
CA ALA A 191 -11.39 4.06 -15.28
C ALA A 191 -10.93 5.27 -14.46
N SER A 192 -10.55 5.06 -13.20
CA SER A 192 -10.03 6.13 -12.34
C SER A 192 -8.67 6.63 -12.81
N TYR A 193 -7.80 5.76 -13.34
CA TYR A 193 -6.52 6.19 -13.90
C TYR A 193 -6.69 7.13 -15.09
N ASP A 194 -7.64 6.85 -15.96
CA ASP A 194 -7.90 7.71 -17.12
C ASP A 194 -8.45 9.06 -16.68
N ALA A 195 -9.43 9.06 -15.76
CA ALA A 195 -9.96 10.30 -15.18
C ALA A 195 -8.88 11.14 -14.44
N ILE A 196 -7.97 10.48 -13.71
CA ILE A 196 -6.85 11.14 -13.03
C ILE A 196 -5.90 11.78 -14.05
N ARG A 197 -5.58 11.08 -15.16
CA ARG A 197 -4.73 11.63 -16.23
C ARG A 197 -5.39 12.83 -16.92
N ASP A 198 -6.68 12.77 -17.19
CA ASP A 198 -7.43 13.86 -17.83
C ASP A 198 -7.44 15.10 -16.92
N ILE A 199 -7.67 14.93 -15.62
CA ILE A 199 -7.63 16.04 -14.65
C ILE A 199 -6.21 16.62 -14.58
N ALA A 200 -5.18 15.78 -14.49
CA ALA A 200 -3.79 16.24 -14.44
C ALA A 200 -3.35 16.97 -15.72
N ALA A 201 -3.93 16.61 -16.88
CA ALA A 201 -3.64 17.29 -18.13
C ALA A 201 -4.37 18.63 -18.29
N SER A 202 -5.43 18.87 -17.50
CA SER A 202 -6.26 20.08 -17.56
C SER A 202 -5.90 21.12 -16.50
N ALA A 203 -5.17 20.75 -15.48
CA ALA A 203 -4.68 21.63 -14.42
C ALA A 203 -3.36 22.32 -14.81
#